data_f572b77a5ce76aaae1f53ef0b1c92237
#
_entry.id   f572b77a5ce76aaae1f53ef0b1c92237
#
_cell.length_a   1.000
_cell.length_b   1.000
_cell.length_c   1.000
_cell.angle_alpha   90.00
_cell.angle_beta   90.00
_cell.angle_gamma   90.00
#
_symmetry.space_group_name_H-M   'P 1'
#
loop_
_entity.id
_entity.type
_entity.pdbx_description
1 polymer ?
#
loop_
_entity_poly.entity_id
_entity_poly.type
_entity_poly.pdbx_seq_one_letter_code
_entity_poly.pdbx_strand_id
1 'polypeptide(L)'
;MPHSYVLNHGWEDVMMWDLREIFPKSRELIALRAVEHLKRVFGLVGICPVVRMEDKGFEELKKDVVAYMAEMYPDRNFTFKVESRRARKSYPKNSMEISRDLGEAILYAFPEIKVDVHHPDVLVNVEVRNEIYVYSEIIPGAGGMPVGTNGNAMLLLSGGIDSPVAGYMVSKRGVGLEATYFHA
;
A
#
# COMPACT_ATOMS: atom_id res chain seq x y z
N MET A 1 -9.87 14.31 2.30
CA MET A 1 -8.39 14.38 2.55
C MET A 1 -7.62 13.98 1.30
N PRO A 2 -6.41 14.46 1.10
CA PRO A 2 -5.61 14.08 -0.04
C PRO A 2 -4.95 12.71 0.19
N HIS A 3 -5.26 11.74 -0.65
CA HIS A 3 -4.64 10.42 -0.62
C HIS A 3 -3.34 10.40 -1.42
N SER A 4 -2.25 9.99 -0.79
CA SER A 4 -1.01 9.59 -1.45
C SER A 4 -0.99 8.06 -1.55
N TYR A 5 -0.28 7.49 -2.52
CA TYR A 5 -0.20 6.05 -2.70
C TYR A 5 1.21 5.55 -2.41
N VAL A 6 1.29 4.44 -1.70
CA VAL A 6 2.54 3.75 -1.39
C VAL A 6 2.57 2.44 -2.15
N LEU A 7 3.66 2.19 -2.85
CA LEU A 7 3.91 0.93 -3.53
C LEU A 7 4.81 0.05 -2.67
N ASN A 8 4.36 -1.15 -2.36
CA ASN A 8 5.12 -2.11 -1.58
C ASN A 8 5.74 -3.16 -2.50
N HIS A 9 7.07 -3.23 -2.54
CA HIS A 9 7.83 -4.19 -3.35
C HIS A 9 8.21 -5.48 -2.60
N GLY A 10 7.71 -5.70 -1.39
CA GLY A 10 7.97 -6.93 -0.62
C GLY A 10 9.35 -7.03 0.03
N TRP A 11 10.28 -6.13 -0.29
CA TRP A 11 11.59 -5.97 0.34
C TRP A 11 11.66 -4.53 0.87
N GLU A 12 12.23 -4.29 1.98
CA GLU A 12 12.19 -3.11 2.88
C GLU A 12 12.03 -1.69 2.28
N ASP A 13 12.05 -1.53 0.96
CA ASP A 13 11.93 -0.25 0.25
C ASP A 13 10.51 -0.03 -0.29
N VAL A 14 9.75 0.78 0.44
CA VAL A 14 8.47 1.30 0.00
C VAL A 14 8.72 2.55 -0.85
N MET A 15 8.47 2.48 -2.16
CA MET A 15 8.46 3.69 -3.01
C MET A 15 7.17 4.47 -2.79
N MET A 16 7.31 5.72 -2.35
CA MET A 16 6.19 6.64 -2.16
C MET A 16 6.13 7.65 -3.30
N TRP A 17 4.96 7.72 -3.91
CA TRP A 17 4.66 8.72 -4.92
C TRP A 17 3.53 9.62 -4.43
N ASP A 18 3.79 10.91 -4.31
CA ASP A 18 2.72 11.88 -4.10
C ASP A 18 2.14 12.28 -5.46
N LEU A 19 1.04 11.62 -5.84
CA LEU A 19 0.35 11.92 -7.11
C LEU A 19 -0.19 13.36 -7.17
N ARG A 20 -0.25 14.07 -6.04
CA ARG A 20 -0.68 15.48 -5.99
C ARG A 20 0.35 16.43 -6.59
N GLU A 21 1.64 16.12 -6.42
CA GLU A 21 2.71 16.93 -7.00
C GLU A 21 2.76 16.75 -8.53
N ILE A 22 2.42 15.55 -8.99
CA ILE A 22 2.47 15.21 -10.42
C ILE A 22 1.22 15.67 -11.16
N PHE A 23 0.03 15.60 -10.53
CA PHE A 23 -1.26 15.87 -11.15
C PHE A 23 -2.23 16.72 -10.30
N PRO A 24 -2.04 18.04 -10.23
CA PRO A 24 -2.80 18.89 -9.27
C PRO A 24 -4.29 19.08 -9.58
N LYS A 25 -4.77 18.80 -10.80
CA LYS A 25 -6.12 19.20 -11.27
C LYS A 25 -7.14 18.08 -11.50
N SER A 26 -6.76 16.79 -11.38
CA SER A 26 -7.66 15.67 -11.75
C SER A 26 -7.52 14.49 -10.78
N ARG A 27 -7.61 14.74 -9.49
CA ARG A 27 -7.11 13.88 -8.40
C ARG A 27 -7.70 12.46 -8.34
N GLU A 28 -9.02 12.32 -8.34
CA GLU A 28 -9.65 11.02 -8.10
C GLU A 28 -9.59 10.08 -9.31
N LEU A 29 -9.88 10.59 -10.50
CA LEU A 29 -9.89 9.76 -11.72
C LEU A 29 -8.49 9.27 -12.10
N ILE A 30 -7.47 10.10 -11.89
CA ILE A 30 -6.07 9.72 -12.17
C ILE A 30 -5.59 8.70 -11.15
N ALA A 31 -5.94 8.87 -9.87
CA ALA A 31 -5.61 7.91 -8.82
C ALA A 31 -6.22 6.53 -9.10
N LEU A 32 -7.51 6.47 -9.45
CA LEU A 32 -8.18 5.21 -9.81
C LEU A 32 -7.54 4.54 -11.04
N ARG A 33 -7.24 5.31 -12.08
CA ARG A 33 -6.55 4.78 -13.27
C ARG A 33 -5.13 4.31 -12.96
N ALA A 34 -4.39 5.05 -12.14
CA ALA A 34 -3.05 4.65 -11.71
C ALA A 34 -3.09 3.32 -10.97
N VAL A 35 -4.02 3.14 -10.02
CA VAL A 35 -4.20 1.87 -9.30
C VAL A 35 -4.49 0.72 -10.25
N GLU A 36 -5.38 0.90 -11.25
CA GLU A 36 -5.70 -0.14 -12.23
C GLU A 36 -4.48 -0.55 -13.09
N HIS A 37 -3.60 0.39 -13.41
CA HIS A 37 -2.35 0.06 -14.11
C HIS A 37 -1.33 -0.59 -13.16
N LEU A 38 -1.19 -0.09 -11.95
CA LEU A 38 -0.24 -0.61 -10.96
C LEU A 38 -0.56 -2.04 -10.54
N LYS A 39 -1.85 -2.41 -10.46
CA LYS A 39 -2.28 -3.80 -10.21
C LYS A 39 -1.71 -4.83 -11.21
N ARG A 40 -1.27 -4.39 -12.38
CA ARG A 40 -0.73 -5.23 -13.46
C ARG A 40 0.80 -5.26 -13.50
N VAL A 41 1.46 -4.45 -12.67
CA VAL A 41 2.92 -4.36 -12.66
C VAL A 41 3.49 -5.50 -11.81
N PHE A 42 4.32 -6.34 -12.44
CA PHE A 42 5.02 -7.39 -11.71
C PHE A 42 6.05 -6.81 -10.74
N GLY A 43 6.16 -7.44 -9.58
CA GLY A 43 6.98 -6.98 -8.48
C GLY A 43 6.23 -6.13 -7.44
N LEU A 44 5.04 -5.61 -7.77
CA LEU A 44 4.20 -4.92 -6.79
C LEU A 44 3.35 -5.93 -6.02
N VAL A 45 3.53 -6.00 -4.71
CA VAL A 45 2.77 -6.89 -3.81
C VAL A 45 1.50 -6.22 -3.33
N GLY A 46 1.57 -4.92 -3.01
CA GLY A 46 0.44 -4.15 -2.52
C GLY A 46 0.52 -2.68 -2.91
N ILE A 47 -0.62 -2.06 -3.00
CA ILE A 47 -0.81 -0.63 -3.27
C ILE A 47 -1.64 -0.09 -2.12
N CYS A 48 -1.08 0.84 -1.34
CA CYS A 48 -1.74 1.37 -0.16
C CYS A 48 -2.10 2.84 -0.39
N PRO A 49 -3.40 3.20 -0.40
CA PRO A 49 -3.81 4.59 -0.28
C PRO A 49 -3.40 5.11 1.09
N VAL A 50 -2.57 6.15 1.18
CA VAL A 50 -2.09 6.66 2.45
C VAL A 50 -2.49 8.12 2.65
N VAL A 51 -2.75 8.49 3.90
CA VAL A 51 -2.82 9.88 4.35
C VAL A 51 -1.46 10.26 4.91
N ARG A 52 -0.84 11.26 4.29
CA ARG A 52 0.42 11.84 4.73
C ARG A 52 0.15 12.94 5.77
N MET A 53 0.79 12.83 6.91
CA MET A 53 0.66 13.76 8.03
C MET A 53 2.03 14.34 8.37
N GLU A 54 2.06 15.65 8.65
CA GLU A 54 3.24 16.31 9.20
C GLU A 54 3.44 15.90 10.65
N ASP A 55 4.68 15.62 11.07
CA ASP A 55 4.97 15.33 12.48
C ASP A 55 4.94 16.61 13.32
N LYS A 56 3.82 16.85 13.95
CA LYS A 56 3.59 17.94 14.93
C LYS A 56 3.66 17.46 16.39
N GLY A 57 4.20 16.25 16.59
CA GLY A 57 4.26 15.60 17.87
C GLY A 57 3.15 14.58 18.10
N PHE A 58 3.35 13.73 19.09
CA PHE A 58 2.52 12.53 19.30
C PHE A 58 1.07 12.85 19.67
N GLU A 59 0.82 13.93 20.42
CA GLU A 59 -0.55 14.31 20.80
C GLU A 59 -1.38 14.83 19.58
N GLU A 60 -0.74 15.50 18.63
CA GLU A 60 -1.41 15.86 17.38
C GLU A 60 -1.63 14.63 16.50
N LEU A 61 -0.67 13.68 16.46
CA LEU A 61 -0.86 12.42 15.75
C LEU A 61 -2.06 11.64 16.26
N LYS A 62 -2.32 11.61 17.56
CA LYS A 62 -3.54 10.98 18.12
C LYS A 62 -4.81 11.60 17.55
N LYS A 63 -4.87 12.93 17.50
CA LYS A 63 -6.03 13.66 16.94
C LYS A 63 -6.20 13.37 15.45
N ASP A 64 -5.10 13.39 14.70
CA ASP A 64 -5.11 13.15 13.26
C ASP A 64 -5.53 11.71 12.92
N VAL A 65 -5.10 10.71 13.69
CA VAL A 65 -5.52 9.32 13.52
C VAL A 65 -6.99 9.11 13.90
N VAL A 66 -7.47 9.78 14.96
CA VAL A 66 -8.90 9.77 15.31
C VAL A 66 -9.73 10.42 14.20
N ALA A 67 -9.29 11.54 13.65
CA ALA A 67 -9.95 12.20 12.53
C ALA A 67 -9.97 11.32 11.26
N TYR A 68 -8.85 10.62 10.98
CA TYR A 68 -8.78 9.62 9.91
C TYR A 68 -9.83 8.52 10.09
N MET A 69 -9.95 7.95 11.29
CA MET A 69 -10.95 6.92 11.59
C MET A 69 -12.38 7.45 11.47
N ALA A 70 -12.62 8.69 11.87
CA ALA A 70 -13.93 9.34 11.75
C ALA A 70 -14.39 9.48 10.29
N GLU A 71 -13.45 9.83 9.40
CA GLU A 71 -13.71 10.07 7.98
C GLU A 71 -13.82 8.77 7.19
N MET A 72 -12.89 7.82 7.41
CA MET A 72 -12.82 6.59 6.62
C MET A 72 -13.87 5.56 7.04
N TYR A 73 -14.29 5.55 8.30
CA TYR A 73 -15.18 4.54 8.88
C TYR A 73 -16.35 5.18 9.62
N PRO A 74 -17.34 5.77 8.91
CA PRO A 74 -18.53 6.35 9.53
C PRO A 74 -19.41 5.30 10.23
N ASP A 75 -19.47 4.09 9.70
CA ASP A 75 -20.02 2.92 10.41
C ASP A 75 -19.01 2.45 11.46
N ARG A 76 -19.50 2.22 12.69
CA ARG A 76 -18.67 1.85 13.85
C ARG A 76 -18.81 0.38 14.25
N ASN A 77 -19.50 -0.43 13.47
CA ASN A 77 -19.74 -1.84 13.79
C ASN A 77 -18.65 -2.75 13.21
N PHE A 78 -17.41 -2.55 13.68
CA PHE A 78 -16.25 -3.36 13.26
C PHE A 78 -15.25 -3.50 14.41
N THR A 79 -14.34 -4.47 14.25
CA THR A 79 -13.16 -4.63 15.10
C THR A 79 -11.94 -4.04 14.42
N PHE A 80 -10.99 -3.51 15.21
CA PHE A 80 -9.79 -2.93 14.66
C PHE A 80 -8.53 -3.29 15.43
N LYS A 81 -7.40 -3.07 14.79
CA LYS A 81 -6.05 -3.11 15.40
C LYS A 81 -5.23 -1.95 14.83
N VAL A 82 -4.38 -1.35 15.64
CA VAL A 82 -3.34 -0.43 15.19
C VAL A 82 -2.02 -1.17 15.12
N GLU A 83 -1.34 -1.06 14.00
CA GLU A 83 0.02 -1.57 13.81
C GLU A 83 0.93 -0.44 13.39
N SER A 84 1.98 -0.17 14.18
CA SER A 84 2.89 0.94 13.93
C SER A 84 4.27 0.46 13.56
N ARG A 85 4.88 1.12 12.58
CA ARG A 85 6.24 0.90 12.13
C ARG A 85 7.05 2.18 12.31
N ARG A 86 8.14 2.09 13.07
CA ARG A 86 9.03 3.22 13.33
C ARG A 86 10.35 3.05 12.57
N ALA A 87 10.49 3.69 11.42
CA ALA A 87 11.75 3.76 10.69
C ALA A 87 12.70 4.81 11.31
N ARG A 88 12.16 5.97 11.74
CA ARG A 88 12.92 7.02 12.41
C ARG A 88 13.19 6.67 13.87
N LYS A 89 14.37 6.14 14.17
CA LYS A 89 14.77 5.69 15.52
C LYS A 89 14.80 6.80 16.59
N SER A 90 14.94 8.06 16.17
CA SER A 90 14.93 9.24 17.05
C SER A 90 13.53 9.63 17.53
N TYR A 91 12.46 9.00 17.04
CA TYR A 91 11.11 9.27 17.53
C TYR A 91 10.94 8.85 18.99
N PRO A 92 10.26 9.66 19.83
CA PRO A 92 10.26 9.48 21.30
C PRO A 92 9.66 8.16 21.78
N LYS A 93 8.76 7.55 20.99
CA LYS A 93 8.06 6.30 21.32
C LYS A 93 8.50 5.17 20.42
N ASN A 94 8.50 3.94 20.94
CA ASN A 94 8.69 2.75 20.12
C ASN A 94 7.37 2.32 19.41
N SER A 95 7.48 1.38 18.47
CA SER A 95 6.31 0.96 17.68
C SER A 95 5.17 0.38 18.51
N MET A 96 5.49 -0.37 19.57
CA MET A 96 4.47 -0.96 20.44
C MET A 96 3.74 0.11 21.26
N GLU A 97 4.46 1.09 21.78
CA GLU A 97 3.89 2.24 22.50
C GLU A 97 2.99 3.07 21.58
N ILE A 98 3.44 3.34 20.35
CA ILE A 98 2.64 4.06 19.35
C ILE A 98 1.35 3.30 19.06
N SER A 99 1.42 1.99 18.77
CA SER A 99 0.25 1.17 18.47
C SER A 99 -0.74 1.15 19.62
N ARG A 100 -0.26 0.96 20.87
CA ARG A 100 -1.10 0.93 22.06
C ARG A 100 -1.79 2.27 22.30
N ASP A 101 -1.02 3.35 22.29
CA ASP A 101 -1.53 4.66 22.70
C ASP A 101 -2.46 5.26 21.62
N LEU A 102 -2.24 4.93 20.33
CA LEU A 102 -3.18 5.27 19.25
C LEU A 102 -4.45 4.43 19.33
N GLY A 103 -4.32 3.13 19.62
CA GLY A 103 -5.48 2.26 19.84
C GLY A 103 -6.34 2.74 21.00
N GLU A 104 -5.74 3.16 22.10
CA GLU A 104 -6.43 3.77 23.25
C GLU A 104 -7.15 5.07 22.86
N ALA A 105 -6.50 5.95 22.11
CA ALA A 105 -7.10 7.20 21.63
C ALA A 105 -8.32 6.97 20.75
N ILE A 106 -8.25 5.97 19.85
CA ILE A 106 -9.38 5.57 19.00
C ILE A 106 -10.54 5.02 19.83
N LEU A 107 -10.27 4.11 20.79
CA LEU A 107 -11.30 3.56 21.68
C LEU A 107 -11.95 4.64 22.56
N TYR A 108 -11.18 5.60 23.02
CA TYR A 108 -11.73 6.71 23.79
C TYR A 108 -12.67 7.60 22.97
N ALA A 109 -12.30 7.83 21.70
CA ALA A 109 -13.12 8.64 20.79
C ALA A 109 -14.36 7.90 20.28
N PHE A 110 -14.28 6.56 20.13
CA PHE A 110 -15.34 5.72 19.58
C PHE A 110 -15.57 4.49 20.45
N PRO A 111 -16.32 4.61 21.57
CA PRO A 111 -16.51 3.53 22.53
C PRO A 111 -17.28 2.32 21.98
N GLU A 112 -17.98 2.48 20.87
CA GLU A 112 -18.77 1.44 20.20
C GLU A 112 -17.93 0.44 19.41
N ILE A 113 -16.71 0.81 18.96
CA ILE A 113 -15.82 -0.12 18.25
C ILE A 113 -15.03 -0.99 19.23
N LYS A 114 -14.51 -2.12 18.75
CA LYS A 114 -13.79 -3.10 19.57
C LYS A 114 -12.40 -3.38 18.99
N VAL A 115 -11.48 -3.74 19.88
CA VAL A 115 -10.14 -4.20 19.45
C VAL A 115 -10.15 -5.72 19.27
N ASP A 116 -9.64 -6.18 18.13
CA ASP A 116 -9.24 -7.56 17.93
C ASP A 116 -7.81 -7.60 17.41
N VAL A 117 -6.89 -8.17 18.22
CA VAL A 117 -5.47 -8.21 17.88
C VAL A 117 -5.09 -9.37 16.94
N HIS A 118 -5.98 -10.35 16.76
CA HIS A 118 -5.73 -11.55 15.96
C HIS A 118 -6.41 -11.49 14.59
N HIS A 119 -7.67 -11.08 14.55
CA HIS A 119 -8.50 -11.06 13.34
C HIS A 119 -9.30 -9.75 13.24
N PRO A 120 -8.64 -8.59 13.17
CA PRO A 120 -9.33 -7.32 13.04
C PRO A 120 -10.00 -7.20 11.67
N ASP A 121 -11.21 -6.60 11.63
CA ASP A 121 -11.85 -6.21 10.38
C ASP A 121 -11.08 -5.07 9.70
N VAL A 122 -10.51 -4.16 10.50
CA VAL A 122 -9.73 -3.02 10.05
C VAL A 122 -8.34 -3.02 10.71
N LEU A 123 -7.30 -3.08 9.89
CA LEU A 123 -5.91 -2.90 10.32
C LEU A 123 -5.44 -1.49 10.00
N VAL A 124 -5.30 -0.65 11.01
CA VAL A 124 -4.80 0.71 10.87
C VAL A 124 -3.27 0.69 10.95
N ASN A 125 -2.62 0.95 9.85
CA ASN A 125 -1.16 1.02 9.76
C ASN A 125 -0.69 2.46 9.95
N VAL A 126 0.32 2.65 10.81
CA VAL A 126 0.94 3.95 11.06
C VAL A 126 2.46 3.84 10.89
N GLU A 127 3.00 4.48 9.87
CA GLU A 127 4.44 4.47 9.62
C GLU A 127 5.06 5.82 9.98
N VAL A 128 5.98 5.79 10.94
CA VAL A 128 6.75 6.97 11.35
C VAL A 128 8.10 6.95 10.63
N ARG A 129 8.21 7.78 9.59
CA ARG A 129 9.42 8.03 8.79
C ARG A 129 9.87 9.49 8.99
N ASN A 130 10.33 10.18 7.95
CA ASN A 130 10.53 11.64 7.98
C ASN A 130 9.19 12.37 8.19
N GLU A 131 8.15 11.85 7.60
CA GLU A 131 6.76 12.21 7.82
C GLU A 131 6.00 10.99 8.37
N ILE A 132 4.73 11.14 8.69
CA ILE A 132 3.89 10.08 9.20
C ILE A 132 2.87 9.68 8.12
N TYR A 133 2.70 8.38 7.93
CA TYR A 133 1.77 7.82 6.95
C TYR A 133 0.77 6.94 7.66
N VAL A 134 -0.52 7.17 7.39
CA VAL A 134 -1.62 6.39 7.97
C VAL A 134 -2.44 5.78 6.84
N TYR A 135 -2.69 4.48 6.91
CA TYR A 135 -3.50 3.76 5.95
C TYR A 135 -4.13 2.51 6.57
N SER A 136 -5.24 2.07 6.01
CA SER A 136 -5.96 0.87 6.45
C SER A 136 -6.36 -0.05 5.30
N GLU A 137 -6.16 0.40 4.06
CA GLU A 137 -6.45 -0.37 2.87
C GLU A 137 -5.16 -0.84 2.20
N ILE A 138 -5.12 -2.12 1.82
CA ILE A 138 -4.04 -2.71 1.02
C ILE A 138 -4.68 -3.36 -0.21
N ILE A 139 -4.54 -2.73 -1.34
CA ILE A 139 -5.00 -3.24 -2.63
C ILE A 139 -3.95 -4.21 -3.17
N PRO A 140 -4.29 -5.48 -3.43
CA PRO A 140 -3.32 -6.44 -3.92
C PRO A 140 -2.80 -6.07 -5.31
N GLY A 141 -1.48 -6.15 -5.49
CA GLY A 141 -0.79 -6.00 -6.77
C GLY A 141 -0.61 -7.34 -7.49
N ALA A 142 0.05 -7.31 -8.66
CA ALA A 142 0.33 -8.51 -9.44
C ALA A 142 1.27 -9.49 -8.73
N GLY A 143 2.07 -9.01 -7.81
CA GLY A 143 3.14 -9.79 -7.18
C GLY A 143 4.21 -10.23 -8.18
N GLY A 144 4.94 -11.27 -7.85
CA GLY A 144 6.05 -11.75 -8.67
C GLY A 144 7.32 -10.92 -8.47
N MET A 145 8.15 -10.85 -9.50
CA MET A 145 9.41 -10.11 -9.51
C MET A 145 9.41 -9.05 -10.62
N PRO A 146 10.11 -7.92 -10.44
CA PRO A 146 10.26 -6.92 -11.50
C PRO A 146 10.86 -7.55 -12.76
N VAL A 147 10.26 -7.25 -13.92
CA VAL A 147 10.71 -7.81 -15.21
C VAL A 147 12.16 -7.41 -15.50
N GLY A 148 12.96 -8.38 -15.93
CA GLY A 148 14.38 -8.20 -16.23
C GLY A 148 15.33 -8.53 -15.07
N THR A 149 14.85 -8.77 -13.86
CA THR A 149 15.70 -9.14 -12.70
C THR A 149 16.32 -10.53 -12.83
N ASN A 150 15.68 -11.43 -13.59
CA ASN A 150 16.13 -12.82 -13.81
C ASN A 150 16.55 -13.11 -15.26
N GLY A 151 17.17 -12.11 -15.91
CA GLY A 151 17.64 -12.25 -17.29
C GLY A 151 16.53 -12.16 -18.33
N ASN A 152 16.83 -12.63 -19.54
CA ASN A 152 15.95 -12.56 -20.69
C ASN A 152 15.71 -13.95 -21.31
N ALA A 153 14.56 -14.12 -21.96
CA ALA A 153 14.22 -15.31 -22.71
C ALA A 153 13.53 -14.97 -24.03
N MET A 154 13.67 -15.84 -25.02
CA MET A 154 12.96 -15.75 -26.28
C MET A 154 11.68 -16.57 -26.20
N LEU A 155 10.53 -15.91 -26.42
CA LEU A 155 9.23 -16.56 -26.52
C LEU A 155 8.90 -16.86 -27.99
N LEU A 156 8.71 -18.13 -28.29
CA LEU A 156 8.19 -18.53 -29.60
C LEU A 156 6.66 -18.37 -29.58
N LEU A 157 6.17 -17.33 -30.25
CA LEU A 157 4.73 -17.10 -30.38
C LEU A 157 4.12 -18.04 -31.40
N SER A 158 3.12 -18.76 -30.96
CA SER A 158 2.21 -19.53 -31.84
C SER A 158 0.90 -18.77 -32.02
N GLY A 159 0.03 -19.20 -32.93
CA GLY A 159 -1.34 -18.67 -33.05
C GLY A 159 -2.28 -19.10 -31.92
N GLY A 160 -1.83 -19.92 -30.99
CA GLY A 160 -2.61 -20.39 -29.82
C GLY A 160 -2.46 -19.52 -28.61
N ILE A 161 -3.30 -19.80 -27.57
CA ILE A 161 -3.33 -19.04 -26.32
C ILE A 161 -2.22 -19.44 -25.33
N ASP A 162 -1.62 -20.61 -25.49
CA ASP A 162 -0.65 -21.16 -24.52
C ASP A 162 0.66 -20.35 -24.47
N SER A 163 1.15 -19.90 -25.63
CA SER A 163 2.39 -19.12 -25.68
C SER A 163 2.30 -17.77 -24.96
N PRO A 164 1.22 -16.95 -25.10
CA PRO A 164 1.05 -15.75 -24.27
C PRO A 164 0.94 -16.05 -22.77
N VAL A 165 0.26 -17.14 -22.39
CA VAL A 165 0.15 -17.56 -20.98
C VAL A 165 1.51 -17.95 -20.43
N ALA A 166 2.29 -18.76 -21.15
CA ALA A 166 3.65 -19.10 -20.78
C ALA A 166 4.54 -17.87 -20.62
N GLY A 167 4.44 -16.92 -21.58
CA GLY A 167 5.12 -15.63 -21.51
C GLY A 167 4.78 -14.85 -20.26
N TYR A 168 3.49 -14.72 -19.93
CA TYR A 168 3.03 -14.08 -18.71
C TYR A 168 3.62 -14.73 -17.43
N MET A 169 3.57 -16.06 -17.36
CA MET A 169 4.08 -16.81 -16.20
C MET A 169 5.59 -16.64 -16.03
N VAL A 170 6.34 -16.60 -17.11
CA VAL A 170 7.80 -16.41 -17.10
C VAL A 170 8.16 -14.99 -16.75
N SER A 171 7.47 -13.99 -17.33
CA SER A 171 7.65 -12.57 -17.00
C SER A 171 7.35 -12.28 -15.54
N LYS A 172 6.32 -12.92 -14.96
CA LYS A 172 5.98 -12.79 -13.54
C LYS A 172 7.09 -13.29 -12.61
N ARG A 173 8.01 -14.14 -13.12
CA ARG A 173 9.22 -14.58 -12.40
C ARG A 173 10.43 -13.67 -12.63
N GLY A 174 10.23 -12.48 -13.20
CA GLY A 174 11.27 -11.47 -13.40
C GLY A 174 12.08 -11.64 -14.67
N VAL A 175 11.66 -12.48 -15.60
CA VAL A 175 12.35 -12.67 -16.89
C VAL A 175 11.86 -11.66 -17.90
N GLY A 176 12.78 -10.91 -18.52
CA GLY A 176 12.51 -10.08 -19.70
C GLY A 176 12.20 -10.97 -20.91
N LEU A 177 11.19 -10.62 -21.69
CA LEU A 177 10.81 -11.41 -22.86
C LEU A 177 11.02 -10.64 -24.15
N GLU A 178 11.64 -11.32 -25.10
CA GLU A 178 11.56 -11.03 -26.52
C GLU A 178 10.68 -12.09 -27.19
N ALA A 179 9.96 -11.73 -28.26
CA ALA A 179 9.06 -12.67 -28.91
C ALA A 179 9.40 -12.81 -30.39
N THR A 180 9.38 -14.05 -30.89
CA THR A 180 9.54 -14.38 -32.30
C THR A 180 8.29 -15.13 -32.80
N TYR A 181 7.78 -14.66 -33.92
CA TYR A 181 6.67 -15.31 -34.65
C TYR A 181 7.14 -15.73 -36.00
N PHE A 182 6.88 -16.98 -36.36
CA PHE A 182 7.15 -17.50 -37.74
C PHE A 182 5.86 -17.42 -38.55
N HIS A 183 5.89 -16.59 -39.58
CA HIS A 183 4.82 -16.52 -40.56
C HIS A 183 5.06 -17.57 -41.67
N ALA A 184 4.08 -18.46 -41.87
CA ALA A 184 4.08 -19.43 -42.98
C ALA A 184 3.31 -18.91 -44.16
#